data_39694b92093c028addd033518e472c31
#
_entry.id   39694b92093c028addd033518e472c31
#
_cell.length_a   1.000
_cell.length_b   1.000
_cell.length_c   1.000
_cell.angle_alpha   90.00
_cell.angle_beta   90.00
_cell.angle_gamma   90.00
#
_symmetry.space_group_name_H-M   'P 1'
#
loop_
_entity.id
_entity.type
_entity.pdbx_description
1 polymer ?
#
loop_
_entity_poly.entity_id
_entity_poly.type
_entity_poly.pdbx_seq_one_letter_code
_entity_poly.pdbx_strand_id
1 'polypeptide(L)'
;PDGYVLIHCGDFTDNGTEEEVLDFLNWFIELPHPHKIFVTGNHDLCLWDADNIEDLPDNMHFLQDKGITIDGVRFFGIAYNHPSGMIPDNIDVLVTHEPPLGIMDETMGMNWGNPDILKRVSDIRPRYHLFGHAHEASGIVQSRDTIFSNGSVLDDLGELRFLPKVFDI
;
A
#
# COMPACT_ATOMS: atom_id res chain seq x y z
N PRO A 1 12.69 -4.35 9.37
CA PRO A 1 12.37 -4.15 10.79
C PRO A 1 11.49 -5.29 11.30
N ASP A 2 11.50 -5.52 12.61
CA ASP A 2 10.56 -6.43 13.25
C ASP A 2 9.18 -5.76 13.30
N GLY A 3 8.11 -6.58 13.22
CA GLY A 3 6.74 -6.10 13.28
C GLY A 3 5.72 -7.24 13.30
N TYR A 4 4.51 -6.94 13.72
CA TYR A 4 3.41 -7.91 13.75
C TYR A 4 2.69 -8.00 12.41
N VAL A 5 2.51 -6.85 11.73
CA VAL A 5 1.94 -6.75 10.38
C VAL A 5 2.97 -6.09 9.47
N LEU A 6 3.35 -6.76 8.40
CA LEU A 6 4.16 -6.19 7.31
C LEU A 6 3.22 -5.77 6.18
N ILE A 7 3.38 -4.54 5.67
CA ILE A 7 2.53 -4.00 4.62
C ILE A 7 3.39 -3.59 3.42
N HIS A 8 3.00 -4.04 2.22
CA HIS A 8 3.58 -3.62 0.95
C HIS A 8 2.54 -2.86 0.12
N CYS A 9 2.88 -1.65 -0.29
CA CYS A 9 1.95 -0.73 -0.94
C CYS A 9 1.99 -0.78 -2.49
N GLY A 10 2.30 -1.94 -3.07
CA GLY A 10 2.33 -2.12 -4.53
C GLY A 10 3.69 -1.90 -5.17
N ASP A 11 3.75 -2.12 -6.49
CA ASP A 11 4.97 -2.08 -7.31
C ASP A 11 6.05 -3.05 -6.80
N PHE A 12 5.67 -4.32 -6.66
CA PHE A 12 6.59 -5.40 -6.32
C PHE A 12 7.14 -6.12 -7.56
N THR A 13 6.74 -5.69 -8.75
CA THR A 13 7.25 -6.14 -10.06
C THR A 13 7.72 -4.96 -10.88
N ASP A 14 8.62 -5.19 -11.84
CA ASP A 14 9.06 -4.17 -12.81
C ASP A 14 8.21 -4.18 -14.08
N ASN A 15 7.92 -5.38 -14.60
CA ASN A 15 7.23 -5.58 -15.89
C ASN A 15 5.85 -6.21 -15.73
N GLY A 16 5.44 -6.54 -14.52
CA GLY A 16 4.13 -7.11 -14.22
C GLY A 16 3.95 -8.55 -14.70
N THR A 17 5.04 -9.32 -14.78
CA THR A 17 4.98 -10.73 -15.21
C THR A 17 4.61 -11.66 -14.06
N GLU A 18 4.01 -12.81 -14.39
CA GLU A 18 3.71 -13.85 -13.40
C GLU A 18 4.98 -14.36 -12.69
N GLU A 19 6.11 -14.42 -13.40
CA GLU A 19 7.39 -14.85 -12.84
C GLU A 19 7.87 -13.88 -11.74
N GLU A 20 7.81 -12.57 -11.99
CA GLU A 20 8.17 -11.55 -11.01
C GLU A 20 7.23 -11.58 -9.78
N VAL A 21 5.94 -11.80 -10.01
CA VAL A 21 4.97 -11.99 -8.91
C VAL A 21 5.32 -13.20 -8.06
N LEU A 22 5.65 -14.34 -8.67
CA LEU A 22 6.06 -15.55 -7.95
C LEU A 22 7.35 -15.33 -7.16
N ASP A 23 8.32 -14.63 -7.71
CA ASP A 23 9.57 -14.27 -7.01
C ASP A 23 9.29 -13.40 -5.79
N PHE A 24 8.46 -12.37 -5.93
CA PHE A 24 8.01 -11.55 -4.79
C PHE A 24 7.29 -12.38 -3.73
N LEU A 25 6.31 -13.20 -4.11
CA LEU A 25 5.55 -14.02 -3.17
C LEU A 25 6.44 -15.00 -2.40
N ASN A 26 7.37 -15.66 -3.08
CA ASN A 26 8.33 -16.56 -2.45
C ASN A 26 9.21 -15.85 -1.42
N TRP A 27 9.73 -14.68 -1.76
CA TRP A 27 10.48 -13.84 -0.82
C TRP A 27 9.61 -13.37 0.36
N PHE A 28 8.38 -12.90 0.06
CA PHE A 28 7.50 -12.30 1.06
C PHE A 28 6.99 -13.35 2.08
N ILE A 29 6.77 -14.60 1.62
CA ILE A 29 6.41 -15.74 2.49
C ILE A 29 7.47 -15.99 3.55
N GLU A 30 8.75 -15.94 3.21
CA GLU A 30 9.87 -16.26 4.11
C GLU A 30 10.08 -15.23 5.22
N LEU A 31 9.51 -14.01 5.09
CA LEU A 31 9.66 -12.97 6.11
C LEU A 31 8.93 -13.35 7.42
N PRO A 32 9.53 -13.10 8.59
CA PRO A 32 9.09 -13.65 9.88
C PRO A 32 7.84 -12.97 10.47
N HIS A 33 7.15 -12.12 9.72
CA HIS A 33 6.00 -11.36 10.21
C HIS A 33 4.75 -12.24 10.32
N PRO A 34 4.04 -12.22 11.47
CA PRO A 34 2.81 -12.98 11.69
C PRO A 34 1.72 -12.72 10.63
N HIS A 35 1.58 -11.47 10.19
CA HIS A 35 0.66 -11.08 9.11
C HIS A 35 1.39 -10.27 8.06
N LYS A 36 0.99 -10.46 6.80
CA LYS A 36 1.53 -9.77 5.64
C LYS A 36 0.38 -9.28 4.77
N ILE A 37 0.35 -7.98 4.49
CA ILE A 37 -0.66 -7.34 3.64
C ILE A 37 0.03 -6.77 2.42
N PHE A 38 -0.57 -6.89 1.24
CA PHE A 38 -0.10 -6.22 0.04
C PHE A 38 -1.26 -5.84 -0.89
N VAL A 39 -1.05 -4.79 -1.66
CA VAL A 39 -1.93 -4.29 -2.73
C VAL A 39 -1.15 -4.25 -4.04
N THR A 40 -1.84 -4.12 -5.17
CA THR A 40 -1.18 -3.90 -6.47
C THR A 40 -0.80 -2.44 -6.66
N GLY A 41 0.30 -2.21 -7.38
CA GLY A 41 0.69 -0.93 -7.95
C GLY A 41 0.53 -0.90 -9.47
N ASN A 42 1.03 0.16 -10.09
CA ASN A 42 0.93 0.34 -11.54
C ASN A 42 1.86 -0.58 -12.35
N HIS A 43 2.88 -1.13 -11.74
CA HIS A 43 3.76 -2.11 -12.38
C HIS A 43 3.25 -3.55 -12.28
N ASP A 44 2.34 -3.87 -11.36
CA ASP A 44 1.85 -5.24 -11.09
C ASP A 44 0.76 -5.69 -12.08
N LEU A 45 1.03 -5.56 -13.40
CA LEU A 45 0.07 -5.62 -14.50
C LEU A 45 -0.75 -6.92 -14.53
N CYS A 46 -0.13 -8.08 -14.31
CA CYS A 46 -0.84 -9.37 -14.39
C CYS A 46 -1.86 -9.58 -13.26
N LEU A 47 -1.84 -8.74 -12.22
CA LEU A 47 -2.74 -8.80 -11.07
C LEU A 47 -3.82 -7.72 -11.07
N TRP A 48 -3.85 -6.79 -12.03
CA TRP A 48 -4.81 -5.67 -11.99
C TRP A 48 -6.27 -6.10 -11.92
N ASP A 49 -6.63 -7.16 -12.65
CA ASP A 49 -7.99 -7.69 -12.68
C ASP A 49 -8.17 -8.95 -11.79
N ALA A 50 -7.19 -9.23 -10.92
CA ALA A 50 -7.22 -10.42 -10.08
C ALA A 50 -8.00 -10.18 -8.79
N ASP A 51 -9.12 -10.83 -8.61
CA ASP A 51 -9.86 -10.79 -7.34
C ASP A 51 -9.10 -11.48 -6.21
N ASN A 52 -8.37 -12.56 -6.51
CA ASN A 52 -7.63 -13.37 -5.54
C ASN A 52 -6.37 -13.96 -6.17
N ILE A 53 -5.44 -14.35 -5.32
CA ILE A 53 -4.30 -15.20 -5.66
C ILE A 53 -4.53 -16.53 -4.96
N GLU A 54 -4.51 -17.63 -5.72
CA GLU A 54 -4.71 -18.98 -5.18
C GLU A 54 -3.50 -19.43 -4.36
N ASP A 55 -3.73 -20.34 -3.41
CA ASP A 55 -2.70 -20.97 -2.57
C ASP A 55 -1.83 -20.01 -1.73
N LEU A 56 -2.27 -18.78 -1.48
CA LEU A 56 -1.60 -17.92 -0.50
C LEU A 56 -1.71 -18.52 0.91
N PRO A 57 -0.63 -18.48 1.72
CA PRO A 57 -0.70 -18.83 3.14
C PRO A 57 -1.74 -17.97 3.88
N ASP A 58 -2.38 -18.54 4.91
CA ASP A 58 -3.44 -17.89 5.70
C ASP A 58 -3.01 -16.54 6.32
N ASN A 59 -1.72 -16.32 6.50
CA ASN A 59 -1.16 -15.10 7.05
C ASN A 59 -0.73 -14.06 6.00
N MET A 60 -0.98 -14.33 4.73
CA MET A 60 -0.77 -13.40 3.62
C MET A 60 -2.09 -12.92 3.04
N HIS A 61 -2.25 -11.61 2.97
CA HIS A 61 -3.51 -10.97 2.63
C HIS A 61 -3.33 -10.05 1.41
N PHE A 62 -3.77 -10.52 0.26
CA PHE A 62 -3.89 -9.71 -0.95
C PHE A 62 -5.15 -8.86 -0.86
N LEU A 63 -5.01 -7.56 -0.62
CA LEU A 63 -6.14 -6.66 -0.44
C LEU A 63 -6.41 -5.84 -1.72
N GLN A 64 -7.18 -6.43 -2.62
CA GLN A 64 -7.67 -5.76 -3.83
C GLN A 64 -9.15 -5.45 -3.65
N ASP A 65 -9.49 -4.18 -3.32
CA ASP A 65 -10.83 -3.68 -3.01
C ASP A 65 -11.54 -4.42 -1.86
N LYS A 66 -10.77 -4.90 -0.90
CA LYS A 66 -11.30 -5.65 0.23
C LYS A 66 -10.57 -5.35 1.52
N GLY A 67 -11.20 -5.69 2.62
CA GLY A 67 -10.66 -5.49 3.96
C GLY A 67 -10.44 -6.77 4.74
N ILE A 68 -9.64 -6.63 5.80
CA ILE A 68 -9.43 -7.65 6.81
C ILE A 68 -9.36 -6.99 8.19
N THR A 69 -9.72 -7.74 9.21
CA THR A 69 -9.53 -7.32 10.61
C THR A 69 -8.49 -8.22 11.26
N ILE A 70 -7.42 -7.62 11.77
CA ILE A 70 -6.35 -8.31 12.51
C ILE A 70 -6.32 -7.70 13.91
N ASP A 71 -6.53 -8.51 14.93
CA ASP A 71 -6.57 -8.12 16.36
C ASP A 71 -7.43 -6.86 16.66
N GLY A 72 -8.57 -6.74 15.96
CA GLY A 72 -9.49 -5.63 16.13
C GLY A 72 -9.18 -4.38 15.29
N VAL A 73 -8.03 -4.32 14.61
CA VAL A 73 -7.67 -3.26 13.66
C VAL A 73 -8.22 -3.61 12.27
N ARG A 74 -8.97 -2.68 11.66
CA ARG A 74 -9.62 -2.86 10.36
C ARG A 74 -8.76 -2.26 9.26
N PHE A 75 -8.21 -3.11 8.40
CA PHE A 75 -7.46 -2.75 7.20
C PHE A 75 -8.34 -2.80 5.97
N PHE A 76 -8.12 -1.92 5.03
CA PHE A 76 -8.72 -1.97 3.71
C PHE A 76 -7.67 -1.60 2.66
N GLY A 77 -7.54 -2.44 1.64
CA GLY A 77 -6.69 -2.17 0.48
C GLY A 77 -7.53 -1.87 -0.75
N ILE A 78 -7.12 -0.90 -1.54
CA ILE A 78 -7.72 -0.59 -2.83
C ILE A 78 -6.72 -0.90 -3.96
N ALA A 79 -7.22 -1.48 -5.03
CA ALA A 79 -6.43 -1.75 -6.23
C ALA A 79 -5.99 -0.45 -6.91
N TYR A 80 -4.85 -0.51 -7.60
CA TYR A 80 -4.38 0.62 -8.41
C TYR A 80 -5.46 1.07 -9.42
N ASN A 81 -5.68 2.38 -9.50
CA ASN A 81 -6.64 3.02 -10.42
C ASN A 81 -8.11 2.57 -10.24
N HIS A 82 -8.49 1.98 -9.10
CA HIS A 82 -9.87 1.64 -8.81
C HIS A 82 -10.63 2.77 -8.10
N PRO A 83 -11.99 2.81 -8.21
CA PRO A 83 -12.77 3.90 -7.65
C PRO A 83 -12.68 3.99 -6.13
N SER A 84 -12.21 5.11 -5.61
CA SER A 84 -12.11 5.37 -4.16
C SER A 84 -13.45 5.28 -3.40
N GLY A 85 -14.58 5.33 -4.10
CA GLY A 85 -15.91 5.13 -3.52
C GLY A 85 -16.16 3.72 -2.96
N MET A 86 -15.32 2.74 -3.30
CA MET A 86 -15.35 1.38 -2.74
C MET A 86 -14.80 1.31 -1.31
N ILE A 87 -13.99 2.28 -0.89
CA ILE A 87 -13.42 2.33 0.46
C ILE A 87 -14.53 2.52 1.49
N PRO A 88 -14.71 1.62 2.48
CA PRO A 88 -15.77 1.73 3.49
C PRO A 88 -15.51 2.85 4.51
N ASP A 89 -16.54 3.26 5.26
CA ASP A 89 -16.44 4.38 6.22
C ASP A 89 -15.64 4.03 7.49
N ASN A 90 -15.72 2.79 7.93
CA ASN A 90 -15.23 2.38 9.24
C ASN A 90 -13.96 1.53 9.13
N ILE A 91 -12.86 2.14 8.70
CA ILE A 91 -11.54 1.51 8.65
C ILE A 91 -10.56 2.25 9.54
N ASP A 92 -9.57 1.54 10.04
CA ASP A 92 -8.50 2.09 10.87
C ASP A 92 -7.24 2.37 10.04
N VAL A 93 -6.95 1.49 9.08
CA VAL A 93 -5.79 1.58 8.19
C VAL A 93 -6.24 1.41 6.74
N LEU A 94 -6.00 2.44 5.94
CA LEU A 94 -6.14 2.39 4.48
C LEU A 94 -4.79 2.10 3.86
N VAL A 95 -4.76 1.16 2.91
CA VAL A 95 -3.59 0.84 2.10
C VAL A 95 -3.93 1.11 0.63
N THR A 96 -3.18 1.99 -0.01
CA THR A 96 -3.31 2.27 -1.45
C THR A 96 -1.93 2.18 -2.10
N HIS A 97 -1.86 2.10 -3.42
CA HIS A 97 -0.61 2.35 -4.10
C HIS A 97 -0.40 3.85 -4.31
N GLU A 98 -1.40 4.51 -4.91
CA GLU A 98 -1.35 5.94 -5.18
C GLU A 98 -1.43 6.78 -3.90
N PRO A 99 -0.65 7.88 -3.80
CA PRO A 99 -0.80 8.87 -2.74
C PRO A 99 -2.10 9.68 -2.93
N PRO A 100 -2.64 10.28 -1.87
CA PRO A 100 -3.67 11.31 -2.01
C PRO A 100 -3.06 12.60 -2.58
N LEU A 101 -3.77 13.31 -3.44
CA LEU A 101 -3.29 14.53 -4.11
C LEU A 101 -2.78 15.57 -3.09
N GLY A 102 -1.55 16.04 -3.29
CA GLY A 102 -0.91 17.08 -2.47
C GLY A 102 -0.32 16.57 -1.16
N ILE A 103 -0.28 15.25 -0.92
CA ILE A 103 0.30 14.66 0.30
C ILE A 103 1.37 13.64 -0.09
N MET A 104 2.64 14.03 0.01
CA MET A 104 3.81 13.21 -0.34
C MET A 104 3.66 12.51 -1.70
N ASP A 105 3.23 13.28 -2.70
CA ASP A 105 2.88 12.81 -4.03
C ASP A 105 3.73 13.45 -5.14
N GLU A 106 4.73 14.27 -4.77
CA GLU A 106 5.60 14.93 -5.73
C GLU A 106 6.76 14.02 -6.12
N THR A 107 6.92 13.81 -7.41
CA THR A 107 8.11 13.23 -8.01
C THR A 107 8.41 13.93 -9.33
N MET A 108 9.68 14.15 -9.66
CA MET A 108 10.15 14.85 -10.87
C MET A 108 9.46 16.22 -11.08
N GLY A 109 9.13 16.94 -9.98
CA GLY A 109 8.47 18.25 -10.02
C GLY A 109 6.99 18.25 -10.40
N MET A 110 6.34 17.10 -10.36
CA MET A 110 4.91 16.93 -10.64
C MET A 110 4.21 16.22 -9.48
N ASN A 111 2.94 16.56 -9.24
CA ASN A 111 2.09 15.86 -8.30
C ASN A 111 1.38 14.69 -9.00
N TRP A 112 1.57 13.49 -8.47
CA TRP A 112 1.02 12.23 -9.00
C TRP A 112 -0.12 11.67 -8.14
N GLY A 113 -0.55 12.44 -7.13
CA GLY A 113 -1.58 12.00 -6.20
C GLY A 113 -2.98 11.98 -6.80
N ASN A 114 -3.80 11.12 -6.24
CA ASN A 114 -5.18 10.90 -6.68
C ASN A 114 -6.14 11.83 -5.90
N PRO A 115 -6.90 12.72 -6.58
CA PRO A 115 -7.84 13.64 -5.93
C PRO A 115 -9.05 12.93 -5.29
N ASP A 116 -9.49 11.80 -5.84
CA ASP A 116 -10.62 11.06 -5.31
C ASP A 116 -10.23 10.31 -4.02
N ILE A 117 -8.99 9.79 -3.95
CA ILE A 117 -8.42 9.24 -2.71
C ILE A 117 -8.33 10.35 -1.65
N LEU A 118 -7.81 11.54 -1.99
CA LEU A 118 -7.75 12.66 -1.05
C LEU A 118 -9.14 13.01 -0.49
N LYS A 119 -10.13 13.10 -1.38
CA LYS A 119 -11.51 13.39 -0.98
C LYS A 119 -12.03 12.30 -0.03
N ARG A 120 -11.89 11.03 -0.42
CA ARG A 120 -12.40 9.92 0.38
C ARG A 120 -11.73 9.83 1.75
N VAL A 121 -10.41 9.95 1.82
CA VAL A 121 -9.66 9.97 3.10
C VAL A 121 -10.09 11.14 4.00
N SER A 122 -10.35 12.31 3.40
CA SER A 122 -10.84 13.47 4.15
C SER A 122 -12.22 13.24 4.77
N ASP A 123 -13.07 12.45 4.11
CA ASP A 123 -14.41 12.10 4.58
C ASP A 123 -14.37 11.05 5.71
N ILE A 124 -13.60 9.96 5.53
CA ILE A 124 -13.60 8.80 6.46
C ILE A 124 -12.56 8.90 7.59
N ARG A 125 -11.48 9.66 7.39
CA ARG A 125 -10.40 9.93 8.36
C ARG A 125 -9.86 8.66 9.02
N PRO A 126 -9.25 7.73 8.27
CA PRO A 126 -8.61 6.57 8.87
C PRO A 126 -7.47 7.02 9.79
N ARG A 127 -7.13 6.23 10.80
CA ARG A 127 -5.97 6.54 11.67
C ARG A 127 -4.67 6.55 10.89
N TYR A 128 -4.53 5.64 9.91
CA TYR A 128 -3.37 5.54 9.04
C TYR A 128 -3.79 5.43 7.58
N HIS A 129 -3.09 6.14 6.71
CA HIS A 129 -3.14 5.94 5.27
C HIS A 129 -1.72 5.67 4.77
N LEU A 130 -1.48 4.43 4.31
CA LEU A 130 -0.19 3.93 3.88
C LEU A 130 -0.20 3.78 2.36
N PHE A 131 0.82 4.30 1.68
CA PHE A 131 0.91 4.29 0.22
C PHE A 131 2.36 4.30 -0.25
N GLY A 132 2.60 4.25 -1.57
CA GLY A 132 3.89 4.28 -2.22
C GLY A 132 3.93 5.20 -3.43
N HIS A 133 4.33 4.68 -4.58
CA HIS A 133 4.28 5.28 -5.93
C HIS A 133 5.23 6.49 -6.12
N ALA A 134 5.11 7.54 -5.35
CA ALA A 134 5.98 8.72 -5.44
C ALA A 134 7.29 8.48 -4.68
N HIS A 135 8.31 7.94 -5.34
CA HIS A 135 9.54 7.43 -4.73
C HIS A 135 10.27 8.51 -3.93
N GLU A 136 10.49 9.70 -4.50
CA GLU A 136 11.24 10.77 -3.82
C GLU A 136 10.49 11.40 -2.64
N ALA A 137 9.17 11.20 -2.55
CA ALA A 137 8.34 11.74 -1.48
C ALA A 137 8.21 10.80 -0.26
N SER A 138 9.11 9.80 -0.13
CA SER A 138 9.12 8.88 1.01
C SER A 138 9.16 9.61 2.35
N GLY A 139 8.22 9.32 3.25
CA GLY A 139 8.13 10.03 4.53
C GLY A 139 6.88 9.74 5.34
N ILE A 140 6.69 10.52 6.41
CA ILE A 140 5.52 10.49 7.28
C ILE A 140 5.05 11.93 7.51
N VAL A 141 3.74 12.16 7.36
CA VAL A 141 3.08 13.43 7.67
C VAL A 141 1.84 13.14 8.50
N GLN A 142 1.65 13.90 9.59
CA GLN A 142 0.44 13.84 10.40
C GLN A 142 -0.45 15.04 10.10
N SER A 143 -1.72 14.79 9.78
CA SER A 143 -2.75 15.81 9.64
C SER A 143 -3.93 15.47 10.54
N ARG A 144 -4.19 16.29 11.55
CA ARG A 144 -5.27 16.12 12.53
C ARG A 144 -5.46 14.67 13.02
N ASP A 145 -6.31 13.91 12.29
CA ASP A 145 -6.79 12.59 12.71
C ASP A 145 -6.11 11.44 11.94
N THR A 146 -5.38 11.73 10.86
CA THR A 146 -4.75 10.73 10.00
C THR A 146 -3.23 10.89 9.96
N ILE A 147 -2.52 9.80 10.11
CA ILE A 147 -1.09 9.69 9.81
C ILE A 147 -0.96 9.16 8.38
N PHE A 148 -0.34 9.94 7.51
CA PHE A 148 -0.01 9.58 6.15
C PHE A 148 1.42 9.07 6.08
N SER A 149 1.64 7.97 5.37
CA SER A 149 2.98 7.43 5.15
C SER A 149 3.18 7.01 3.70
N ASN A 150 4.11 7.68 3.04
CA ASN A 150 4.69 7.18 1.80
C ASN A 150 5.82 6.20 2.17
N GLY A 151 5.58 4.91 1.94
CA GLY A 151 6.46 3.80 2.31
C GLY A 151 7.52 3.45 1.27
N SER A 152 7.65 4.22 0.17
CA SER A 152 8.64 3.96 -0.88
C SER A 152 10.04 3.80 -0.28
N VAL A 153 10.73 2.73 -0.62
CA VAL A 153 12.09 2.42 -0.16
C VAL A 153 13.14 2.67 -1.24
N LEU A 154 12.73 2.68 -2.50
CA LEU A 154 13.59 2.99 -3.65
C LEU A 154 13.49 4.47 -4.02
N ASP A 155 14.51 4.98 -4.67
CA ASP A 155 14.48 6.29 -5.36
C ASP A 155 14.08 6.13 -6.84
N ASP A 156 14.02 7.24 -7.58
CA ASP A 156 13.65 7.26 -9.00
C ASP A 156 14.65 6.54 -9.92
N LEU A 157 15.81 6.15 -9.41
CA LEU A 157 16.79 5.33 -10.12
C LEU A 157 16.64 3.83 -9.80
N GLY A 158 15.69 3.46 -8.92
CA GLY A 158 15.48 2.09 -8.45
C GLY A 158 16.51 1.63 -7.41
N GLU A 159 17.25 2.57 -6.80
CA GLU A 159 18.23 2.25 -5.77
C GLU A 159 17.60 2.32 -4.36
N LEU A 160 17.97 1.38 -3.48
CA LEU A 160 17.52 1.38 -2.08
C LEU A 160 18.06 2.61 -1.35
N ARG A 161 17.16 3.53 -0.99
CA ARG A 161 17.52 4.82 -0.39
C ARG A 161 16.87 5.08 0.96
N PHE A 162 15.65 4.61 1.15
CA PHE A 162 14.87 4.90 2.34
C PHE A 162 14.64 3.64 3.17
N LEU A 163 14.46 3.81 4.47
CA LEU A 163 14.12 2.71 5.37
C LEU A 163 12.60 2.51 5.44
N PRO A 164 12.13 1.27 5.64
CA PRO A 164 10.73 0.99 5.95
C PRO A 164 10.26 1.79 7.16
N LYS A 165 9.01 2.20 7.16
CA LYS A 165 8.38 2.93 8.27
C LYS A 165 7.78 1.95 9.27
N VAL A 166 7.85 2.27 10.55
CA VAL A 166 7.31 1.44 11.65
C VAL A 166 6.33 2.28 12.46
N PHE A 167 5.18 1.69 12.80
CA PHE A 167 4.12 2.31 13.57
C PHE A 167 3.64 1.38 14.69
N ASP A 168 3.25 1.96 15.81
CA ASP A 168 2.48 1.30 16.88
C ASP A 168 1.00 1.64 16.71
N ILE A 169 0.16 0.62 16.45
CA ILE A 169 -1.27 0.79 16.15
C ILE A 169 -2.13 0.29 17.31
#